data_0b28cd4ebb1d92c13c690c1cefd110ea
#
_entry.id   0b28cd4ebb1d92c13c690c1cefd110ea
#
_cell.length_a   1.000
_cell.length_b   1.000
_cell.length_c   1.000
_cell.angle_alpha   90.00
_cell.angle_beta   90.00
_cell.angle_gamma   90.00
#
_symmetry.space_group_name_H-M   'P 1'
#
loop_
_entity.id
_entity.type
_entity.pdbx_description
1 polymer ?
#
loop_
_entity_poly.entity_id
_entity_poly.type
_entity_poly.pdbx_seq_one_letter_code
_entity_poly.pdbx_strand_id
1 'polypeptide(L)'
;MPRAIETIDINTTVPHYEETVNGVTETVAYIPVVKTATGVIVVRDVALGPNRINPTNDANYIGSERDTDLNNAQTGYLSRFDAKMLACIIPTTIKYKPPDSDEVTEIARQVFLLSTSEMGFTGAGIADEGESILPVLKAHRDTTNDNTARIGYNSAGTAVYYWLRSAASAAQERYVVTNGLLSSSN
;
A
#
# COMPACT_ATOMS: atom_id res chain seq x y z
N MET A 1 3.05 -16.60 -18.53
CA MET A 1 4.36 -16.94 -17.91
C MET A 1 4.79 -15.74 -17.08
N PRO A 2 5.24 -15.92 -15.83
CA PRO A 2 5.81 -14.82 -15.08
C PRO A 2 7.01 -14.28 -15.86
N ARG A 3 7.09 -12.96 -16.04
CA ARG A 3 8.27 -12.33 -16.62
C ARG A 3 9.41 -12.42 -15.59
N ALA A 4 10.64 -12.60 -16.07
CA ALA A 4 11.80 -12.53 -15.21
C ALA A 4 11.87 -11.15 -14.55
N ILE A 5 12.16 -11.09 -13.24
CA ILE A 5 12.25 -9.85 -12.43
C ILE A 5 13.18 -8.81 -13.10
N GLU A 6 14.22 -9.28 -13.76
CA GLU A 6 15.22 -8.46 -14.46
C GLU A 6 14.65 -7.64 -15.61
N THR A 7 13.53 -8.10 -16.22
CA THR A 7 12.92 -7.45 -17.39
C THR A 7 11.84 -6.44 -17.05
N ILE A 8 11.47 -6.30 -15.76
CA ILE A 8 10.47 -5.32 -15.34
C ILE A 8 11.16 -3.95 -15.19
N ASP A 9 10.78 -3.00 -16.02
CA ASP A 9 11.10 -1.59 -15.79
C ASP A 9 10.05 -0.97 -14.86
N ILE A 10 10.46 -0.65 -13.63
CA ILE A 10 9.57 -0.12 -12.60
C ILE A 10 9.05 1.30 -12.92
N ASN A 11 9.65 2.01 -13.87
CA ASN A 11 9.22 3.36 -14.23
C ASN A 11 8.19 3.39 -15.38
N THR A 12 8.09 2.32 -16.17
CA THR A 12 7.25 2.31 -17.37
C THR A 12 6.30 1.12 -17.46
N THR A 13 6.60 0.01 -16.76
CA THR A 13 5.76 -1.19 -16.79
C THR A 13 4.58 -1.04 -15.84
N VAL A 14 3.36 -1.24 -16.32
CA VAL A 14 2.15 -1.32 -15.50
C VAL A 14 1.50 -2.70 -15.72
N PRO A 15 1.80 -3.71 -14.90
CA PRO A 15 1.13 -4.99 -14.98
C PRO A 15 -0.34 -4.86 -14.57
N HIS A 16 -1.17 -5.71 -15.19
CA HIS A 16 -2.59 -5.82 -14.89
C HIS A 16 -2.88 -7.22 -14.39
N TYR A 17 -3.62 -7.32 -13.29
CA TYR A 17 -4.05 -8.58 -12.71
C TYR A 17 -5.56 -8.61 -12.54
N GLU A 18 -6.13 -9.82 -12.58
CA GLU A 18 -7.56 -10.02 -12.36
C GLU A 18 -7.84 -10.12 -10.86
N GLU A 19 -8.82 -9.34 -10.39
CA GLU A 19 -9.40 -9.41 -9.05
C GLU A 19 -10.88 -9.80 -9.17
N THR A 20 -11.33 -10.79 -8.40
CA THR A 20 -12.73 -11.18 -8.34
C THR A 20 -13.35 -10.73 -7.01
N VAL A 21 -14.38 -9.92 -7.07
CA VAL A 21 -15.12 -9.42 -5.90
C VAL A 21 -16.61 -9.71 -6.11
N ASN A 22 -17.23 -10.42 -5.18
CA ASN A 22 -18.65 -10.80 -5.26
C ASN A 22 -19.04 -11.47 -6.60
N GLY A 23 -18.14 -12.30 -7.15
CA GLY A 23 -18.35 -12.99 -8.42
C GLY A 23 -18.14 -12.14 -9.68
N VAL A 24 -17.74 -10.88 -9.53
CA VAL A 24 -17.38 -10.00 -10.66
C VAL A 24 -15.84 -9.93 -10.75
N THR A 25 -15.32 -10.26 -11.93
CA THR A 25 -13.87 -10.17 -12.19
C THR A 25 -13.55 -8.86 -12.91
N GLU A 26 -12.60 -8.11 -12.38
CA GLU A 26 -12.10 -6.85 -12.93
C GLU A 26 -10.59 -6.95 -13.19
N THR A 27 -10.13 -6.32 -14.25
CA THR A 27 -8.70 -6.17 -14.54
C THR A 27 -8.19 -4.90 -13.89
N VAL A 28 -7.23 -5.02 -12.98
CA VAL A 28 -6.72 -3.91 -12.16
C VAL A 28 -5.25 -3.65 -12.47
N ALA A 29 -4.89 -2.38 -12.61
CA ALA A 29 -3.52 -1.94 -12.81
C ALA A 29 -2.73 -1.92 -11.48
N TYR A 30 -1.45 -2.32 -11.56
CA TYR A 30 -0.52 -2.30 -10.43
C TYR A 30 0.78 -1.61 -10.85
N ILE A 31 1.21 -0.64 -10.07
CA ILE A 31 2.45 0.10 -10.30
C ILE A 31 3.59 -0.66 -9.61
N PRO A 32 4.59 -1.18 -10.34
CA PRO A 32 5.76 -1.79 -9.72
C PRO A 32 6.64 -0.69 -9.13
N VAL A 33 6.94 -0.76 -7.83
CA VAL A 33 7.61 0.32 -7.11
C VAL A 33 8.99 -0.03 -6.59
N VAL A 34 9.24 -1.30 -6.24
CA VAL A 34 10.54 -1.74 -5.71
C VAL A 34 10.88 -3.12 -6.27
N LYS A 35 12.10 -3.29 -6.78
CA LYS A 35 12.66 -4.61 -7.08
C LYS A 35 13.36 -5.17 -5.84
N THR A 36 13.07 -6.41 -5.51
CA THR A 36 13.76 -7.17 -4.46
C THR A 36 14.54 -8.35 -5.08
N ALA A 37 15.33 -9.04 -4.27
CA ALA A 37 16.05 -10.24 -4.74
C ALA A 37 15.11 -11.37 -5.21
N THR A 38 13.86 -11.40 -4.72
CA THR A 38 12.92 -12.51 -4.93
C THR A 38 11.67 -12.10 -5.72
N GLY A 39 11.46 -10.79 -5.95
CA GLY A 39 10.23 -10.34 -6.60
C GLY A 39 10.19 -8.84 -6.87
N VAL A 40 8.99 -8.35 -7.06
CA VAL A 40 8.72 -6.92 -7.24
C VAL A 40 7.56 -6.54 -6.32
N ILE A 41 7.76 -5.48 -5.53
CA ILE A 41 6.65 -4.86 -4.77
C ILE A 41 5.85 -4.02 -5.76
N VAL A 42 4.55 -4.23 -5.75
CA VAL A 42 3.61 -3.48 -6.59
C VAL A 42 2.58 -2.75 -5.72
N VAL A 43 2.17 -1.57 -6.16
CA VAL A 43 1.09 -0.79 -5.54
C VAL A 43 -0.14 -0.87 -6.45
N ARG A 44 -1.29 -1.21 -5.88
CA ARG A 44 -2.57 -1.15 -6.59
C ARG A 44 -2.86 0.30 -6.96
N ASP A 45 -3.05 0.59 -8.24
CA ASP A 45 -3.22 1.97 -8.71
C ASP A 45 -4.57 2.58 -8.28
N VAL A 46 -5.57 1.74 -8.07
CA VAL A 46 -6.91 2.16 -7.60
C VAL A 46 -7.08 1.84 -6.12
N ALA A 47 -7.47 2.84 -5.32
CA ALA A 47 -7.70 2.68 -3.89
C ALA A 47 -8.83 1.67 -3.58
N LEU A 48 -8.63 0.86 -2.53
CA LEU A 48 -9.60 -0.16 -2.08
C LEU A 48 -10.85 0.41 -1.38
N GLY A 49 -10.84 1.71 -1.11
CA GLY A 49 -11.90 2.37 -0.38
C GLY A 49 -11.44 2.92 0.99
N PRO A 50 -12.29 3.67 1.68
CA PRO A 50 -11.93 4.50 2.83
C PRO A 50 -11.96 3.77 4.18
N ASN A 51 -11.78 2.45 4.22
CA ASN A 51 -11.87 1.70 5.47
C ASN A 51 -10.65 1.98 6.36
N ARG A 52 -10.92 2.25 7.63
CA ARG A 52 -9.92 2.51 8.68
C ARG A 52 -9.06 1.26 8.97
N ILE A 53 -7.93 1.45 9.67
CA ILE A 53 -7.07 0.36 10.13
C ILE A 53 -7.83 -0.50 11.15
N ASN A 54 -8.41 0.14 12.15
CA ASN A 54 -9.26 -0.49 13.15
C ASN A 54 -10.60 0.27 13.32
N PRO A 55 -11.70 -0.41 13.66
CA PRO A 55 -12.96 0.24 14.02
C PRO A 55 -12.90 0.90 15.40
N THR A 56 -11.98 0.48 16.26
CA THR A 56 -11.66 1.08 17.55
C THR A 56 -10.52 2.09 17.37
N ASN A 57 -10.43 3.10 18.25
CA ASN A 57 -9.37 4.12 18.20
C ASN A 57 -8.00 3.54 18.64
N ASP A 58 -7.52 2.55 17.90
CA ASP A 58 -6.23 1.89 18.06
C ASP A 58 -5.51 1.99 16.73
N ALA A 59 -4.43 2.76 16.69
CA ALA A 59 -3.64 2.99 15.49
C ALA A 59 -2.55 1.92 15.24
N ASN A 60 -2.58 0.80 15.98
CA ASN A 60 -1.67 -0.31 15.75
C ASN A 60 -2.05 -1.07 14.49
N TYR A 61 -1.19 -1.01 13.47
CA TYR A 61 -1.45 -1.70 12.20
C TYR A 61 -1.31 -3.22 12.32
N ILE A 62 -0.27 -3.73 13.02
CA ILE A 62 -0.03 -5.17 13.14
C ILE A 62 -1.15 -5.84 13.93
N GLY A 63 -1.79 -6.83 13.33
CA GLY A 63 -2.91 -7.55 13.93
C GLY A 63 -4.22 -6.77 13.93
N SER A 64 -4.25 -5.58 13.32
CA SER A 64 -5.48 -4.83 13.11
C SER A 64 -6.48 -5.58 12.23
N GLU A 65 -7.73 -5.15 12.24
CA GLU A 65 -8.74 -5.68 11.32
C GLU A 65 -8.30 -5.52 9.86
N ARG A 66 -7.67 -4.39 9.52
CA ARG A 66 -7.17 -4.14 8.16
C ARG A 66 -5.99 -5.03 7.78
N ASP A 67 -4.99 -5.19 8.67
CA ASP A 67 -3.86 -6.10 8.42
C ASP A 67 -4.35 -7.54 8.23
N THR A 68 -5.30 -7.98 9.07
CA THR A 68 -5.92 -9.30 8.99
C THR A 68 -6.71 -9.47 7.69
N ASP A 69 -7.57 -8.51 7.32
CA ASP A 69 -8.35 -8.55 6.09
C ASP A 69 -7.45 -8.58 4.84
N LEU A 70 -6.42 -7.75 4.78
CA LEU A 70 -5.51 -7.72 3.64
C LEU A 70 -4.81 -9.07 3.41
N ASN A 71 -4.46 -9.80 4.47
CA ASN A 71 -3.71 -11.05 4.40
C ASN A 71 -4.58 -12.32 4.53
N ASN A 72 -5.91 -12.21 4.49
CA ASN A 72 -6.83 -13.33 4.55
C ASN A 72 -7.14 -13.85 3.12
N ALA A 73 -6.68 -15.08 2.84
CA ALA A 73 -6.89 -15.72 1.54
C ALA A 73 -8.28 -16.36 1.36
N GLN A 74 -9.11 -16.44 2.40
CA GLN A 74 -10.46 -17.03 2.34
C GLN A 74 -11.55 -15.98 2.13
N THR A 75 -11.48 -14.86 2.85
CA THR A 75 -12.55 -13.85 2.89
C THR A 75 -12.07 -12.42 2.72
N GLY A 76 -10.76 -12.17 2.79
CA GLY A 76 -10.15 -10.85 2.72
C GLY A 76 -9.66 -10.50 1.31
N TYR A 77 -8.70 -9.56 1.26
CA TYR A 77 -8.19 -9.07 -0.01
C TYR A 77 -7.51 -10.15 -0.86
N LEU A 78 -6.73 -11.04 -0.25
CA LEU A 78 -6.08 -12.13 -0.98
C LEU A 78 -7.08 -13.10 -1.62
N SER A 79 -8.30 -13.22 -1.10
CA SER A 79 -9.35 -14.07 -1.69
C SER A 79 -9.81 -13.61 -3.08
N ARG A 80 -9.45 -12.42 -3.51
CA ARG A 80 -9.78 -11.87 -4.84
C ARG A 80 -8.98 -12.50 -5.98
N PHE A 81 -7.88 -13.17 -5.66
CA PHE A 81 -6.96 -13.75 -6.63
C PHE A 81 -7.18 -15.25 -6.82
N ASP A 82 -6.97 -15.74 -8.02
CA ASP A 82 -6.98 -17.17 -8.28
C ASP A 82 -5.78 -17.89 -7.63
N ALA A 83 -5.81 -19.21 -7.60
CA ALA A 83 -4.76 -20.02 -6.97
C ALA A 83 -3.37 -19.84 -7.63
N LYS A 84 -3.32 -19.51 -8.93
CA LYS A 84 -2.05 -19.29 -9.64
C LYS A 84 -1.43 -17.97 -9.23
N MET A 85 -2.27 -16.92 -9.14
CA MET A 85 -1.81 -15.61 -8.68
C MET A 85 -1.41 -15.65 -7.21
N LEU A 86 -2.21 -16.30 -6.34
CA LEU A 86 -1.88 -16.47 -4.92
C LEU A 86 -0.51 -17.13 -4.71
N ALA A 87 -0.17 -18.14 -5.51
CA ALA A 87 1.14 -18.79 -5.45
C ALA A 87 2.32 -17.87 -5.85
N CYS A 88 2.05 -16.77 -6.55
CA CYS A 88 3.04 -15.76 -6.93
C CYS A 88 3.17 -14.62 -5.92
N ILE A 89 2.21 -14.46 -5.01
CA ILE A 89 2.25 -13.41 -3.98
C ILE A 89 3.05 -13.95 -2.78
N ILE A 90 4.29 -13.51 -2.66
CA ILE A 90 5.21 -13.94 -1.61
C ILE A 90 5.28 -12.93 -0.47
N PRO A 91 5.50 -13.38 0.77
CA PRO A 91 5.74 -12.47 1.88
C PRO A 91 6.98 -11.59 1.66
N THR A 92 6.86 -10.32 1.99
CA THR A 92 7.94 -9.34 1.95
C THR A 92 8.13 -8.75 3.33
N THR A 93 9.38 -8.59 3.75
CA THR A 93 9.70 -7.89 5.00
C THR A 93 9.47 -6.40 4.82
N ILE A 94 8.62 -5.85 5.67
CA ILE A 94 8.34 -4.41 5.75
C ILE A 94 8.71 -3.88 7.12
N LYS A 95 9.11 -2.62 7.18
CA LYS A 95 9.35 -1.90 8.43
C LYS A 95 8.05 -1.31 8.96
N TYR A 96 7.91 -1.31 10.28
CA TYR A 96 6.75 -0.76 10.97
C TYR A 96 7.16 -0.20 12.34
N LYS A 97 6.72 1.02 12.67
CA LYS A 97 6.87 1.61 14.00
C LYS A 97 5.55 1.50 14.74
N PRO A 98 5.44 0.65 15.80
CA PRO A 98 4.24 0.63 16.65
C PRO A 98 3.98 2.01 17.28
N PRO A 99 2.71 2.39 17.49
CA PRO A 99 2.37 3.73 17.99
C PRO A 99 2.83 4.01 19.43
N ASP A 100 3.05 2.97 20.20
CA ASP A 100 3.51 2.98 21.60
C ASP A 100 5.01 2.65 21.77
N SER A 101 5.77 2.57 20.68
CA SER A 101 7.19 2.27 20.66
C SER A 101 7.99 3.37 19.96
N ASP A 102 9.22 3.57 20.38
CA ASP A 102 10.19 4.40 19.66
C ASP A 102 11.02 3.61 18.64
N GLU A 103 10.89 2.29 18.65
CA GLU A 103 11.64 1.39 17.78
C GLU A 103 10.83 0.99 16.55
N VAL A 104 11.52 0.92 15.40
CA VAL A 104 10.99 0.33 14.17
C VAL A 104 11.27 -1.16 14.20
N THR A 105 10.25 -1.96 13.94
CA THR A 105 10.32 -3.42 13.84
C THR A 105 10.17 -3.88 12.40
N GLU A 106 10.52 -5.14 12.12
CA GLU A 106 10.35 -5.77 10.82
C GLU A 106 9.32 -6.89 10.91
N ILE A 107 8.41 -6.92 9.95
CA ILE A 107 7.37 -7.95 9.83
C ILE A 107 7.27 -8.44 8.39
N ALA A 108 6.89 -9.71 8.20
CA ALA A 108 6.61 -10.27 6.88
C ALA A 108 5.12 -10.18 6.57
N ARG A 109 4.76 -9.61 5.40
CA ARG A 109 3.39 -9.54 4.90
C ARG A 109 3.34 -9.79 3.40
N GLN A 110 2.28 -10.43 2.93
CA GLN A 110 2.00 -10.60 1.50
C GLN A 110 1.35 -9.33 0.92
N VAL A 111 0.44 -8.71 1.67
CA VAL A 111 -0.22 -7.46 1.32
C VAL A 111 -0.16 -6.50 2.52
N PHE A 112 0.13 -5.24 2.26
CA PHE A 112 0.29 -4.24 3.33
C PHE A 112 -0.09 -2.83 2.86
N LEU A 113 -0.42 -1.97 3.81
CA LEU A 113 -0.56 -0.54 3.56
C LEU A 113 0.82 0.11 3.45
N LEU A 114 0.92 1.15 2.62
CA LEU A 114 2.13 1.98 2.55
C LEU A 114 2.33 2.75 3.85
N SER A 115 3.60 3.09 4.15
CA SER A 115 3.94 3.98 5.27
C SER A 115 4.05 5.44 4.84
N THR A 116 4.16 6.34 5.81
CA THR A 116 4.41 7.76 5.56
C THR A 116 5.75 8.00 4.88
N SER A 117 6.83 7.31 5.29
CA SER A 117 8.15 7.44 4.67
C SER A 117 8.18 6.88 3.24
N GLU A 118 7.53 5.74 2.99
CA GLU A 118 7.39 5.20 1.62
C GLU A 118 6.64 6.17 0.70
N MET A 119 5.65 6.91 1.21
CA MET A 119 4.98 7.97 0.46
C MET A 119 5.79 9.27 0.34
N GLY A 120 7.05 9.27 0.82
CA GLY A 120 7.97 10.40 0.70
C GLY A 120 7.65 11.57 1.62
N PHE A 121 6.90 11.35 2.70
CA PHE A 121 6.76 12.34 3.76
C PHE A 121 7.99 12.29 4.67
N THR A 122 8.45 13.46 5.10
CA THR A 122 9.64 13.63 5.97
C THR A 122 9.34 14.63 7.06
N GLY A 123 10.16 14.64 8.12
CA GLY A 123 10.08 15.62 9.20
C GLY A 123 9.80 15.01 10.57
N ALA A 124 9.55 15.87 11.54
CA ALA A 124 9.30 15.44 12.93
C ALA A 124 8.09 14.50 13.03
N GLY A 125 8.24 13.41 13.75
CA GLY A 125 7.20 12.42 13.95
C GLY A 125 6.95 11.48 12.75
N ILE A 126 7.78 11.53 11.71
CA ILE A 126 7.79 10.54 10.63
C ILE A 126 8.89 9.51 10.90
N ALA A 127 8.52 8.27 11.13
CA ALA A 127 9.46 7.17 11.31
C ALA A 127 10.02 6.68 9.96
N ASP A 128 11.24 6.14 9.96
CA ASP A 128 11.82 5.47 8.79
C ASP A 128 11.27 4.04 8.66
N GLU A 129 10.09 3.93 8.08
CA GLU A 129 9.39 2.66 7.85
C GLU A 129 9.57 2.11 6.42
N GLY A 130 10.50 2.65 5.66
CA GLY A 130 10.84 2.18 4.32
C GLY A 130 11.32 3.29 3.40
N GLU A 131 11.91 2.86 2.28
CA GLU A 131 12.40 3.75 1.25
C GLU A 131 11.26 4.38 0.45
N SER A 132 11.42 5.66 0.10
CA SER A 132 10.39 6.40 -0.63
C SER A 132 10.18 5.87 -2.05
N ILE A 133 8.95 5.51 -2.37
CA ILE A 133 8.49 5.14 -3.71
C ILE A 133 8.00 6.36 -4.53
N LEU A 134 8.03 7.54 -3.95
CA LEU A 134 7.53 8.77 -4.58
C LEU A 134 8.15 9.08 -5.95
N PRO A 135 9.46 8.87 -6.19
CA PRO A 135 10.05 9.06 -7.52
C PRO A 135 9.39 8.19 -8.59
N VAL A 136 9.07 6.94 -8.27
CA VAL A 136 8.41 6.00 -9.18
C VAL A 136 6.96 6.42 -9.43
N LEU A 137 6.22 6.80 -8.39
CA LEU A 137 4.85 7.31 -8.53
C LEU A 137 4.81 8.58 -9.40
N LYS A 138 5.78 9.48 -9.27
CA LYS A 138 5.91 10.68 -10.12
C LYS A 138 6.12 10.32 -11.58
N ALA A 139 6.97 9.36 -11.87
CA ALA A 139 7.22 8.88 -13.23
C ALA A 139 5.96 8.26 -13.85
N HIS A 140 5.26 7.38 -13.13
CA HIS A 140 4.02 6.74 -13.62
C HIS A 140 2.85 7.71 -13.81
N ARG A 141 2.80 8.79 -13.05
CA ARG A 141 1.74 9.81 -13.11
C ARG A 141 2.10 11.03 -13.93
N ASP A 142 3.24 10.99 -14.61
CA ASP A 142 3.79 12.09 -15.45
C ASP A 142 3.70 13.46 -14.73
N THR A 143 4.22 13.51 -13.49
CA THR A 143 4.17 14.72 -12.67
C THR A 143 5.48 14.95 -11.93
N THR A 144 5.83 16.22 -11.73
CA THR A 144 6.93 16.63 -10.85
C THR A 144 6.45 17.02 -9.45
N ASN A 145 5.14 17.17 -9.26
CA ASN A 145 4.52 17.59 -8.00
C ASN A 145 4.30 16.39 -7.08
N ASP A 146 4.90 16.43 -5.90
CA ASP A 146 4.83 15.35 -4.90
C ASP A 146 3.40 15.09 -4.42
N ASN A 147 2.62 16.14 -4.16
CA ASN A 147 1.25 15.96 -3.70
C ASN A 147 0.38 15.32 -4.79
N THR A 148 0.50 15.76 -6.05
CA THR A 148 -0.20 15.16 -7.19
C THR A 148 0.16 13.67 -7.33
N ALA A 149 1.44 13.30 -7.15
CA ALA A 149 1.88 11.92 -7.22
C ALA A 149 1.31 11.03 -6.09
N ARG A 150 0.91 11.61 -4.96
CA ARG A 150 0.33 10.89 -3.81
C ARG A 150 -1.18 10.72 -3.89
N ILE A 151 -1.91 11.42 -4.77
CA ILE A 151 -3.37 11.33 -4.83
C ILE A 151 -3.81 9.90 -5.14
N GLY A 152 -4.67 9.33 -4.31
CA GLY A 152 -5.34 8.06 -4.60
C GLY A 152 -6.62 8.30 -5.39
N TYR A 153 -6.93 7.41 -6.31
CA TYR A 153 -8.16 7.46 -7.11
C TYR A 153 -8.98 6.20 -6.93
N ASN A 154 -10.29 6.29 -6.98
CA ASN A 154 -11.17 5.14 -7.08
C ASN A 154 -11.32 4.69 -8.56
N SER A 155 -12.06 3.61 -8.80
CA SER A 155 -12.30 3.07 -10.16
C SER A 155 -13.04 4.05 -11.10
N ALA A 156 -13.72 5.05 -10.57
CA ALA A 156 -14.37 6.10 -11.34
C ALA A 156 -13.44 7.29 -11.65
N GLY A 157 -12.15 7.22 -11.26
CA GLY A 157 -11.19 8.31 -11.44
C GLY A 157 -11.38 9.48 -10.48
N THR A 158 -12.17 9.32 -9.41
CA THR A 158 -12.37 10.36 -8.40
C THR A 158 -11.29 10.26 -7.34
N ALA A 159 -10.69 11.38 -6.96
CA ALA A 159 -9.71 11.45 -5.88
C ALA A 159 -10.34 11.06 -4.55
N VAL A 160 -9.70 10.14 -3.84
CA VAL A 160 -10.14 9.63 -2.54
C VAL A 160 -8.99 9.68 -1.54
N TYR A 161 -9.32 9.75 -0.25
CA TYR A 161 -8.32 9.52 0.79
C TYR A 161 -8.06 8.03 0.97
N TYR A 162 -6.86 7.69 1.47
CA TYR A 162 -6.50 6.32 1.80
C TYR A 162 -5.57 6.28 3.01
N TRP A 163 -5.71 5.22 3.80
CA TRP A 163 -4.98 5.02 5.04
C TRP A 163 -3.57 4.50 4.81
N LEU A 164 -2.66 4.90 5.70
CA LEU A 164 -1.28 4.43 5.76
C LEU A 164 -1.11 3.54 7.01
N ARG A 165 -0.11 2.66 7.02
CA ARG A 165 0.18 1.84 8.20
C ARG A 165 0.83 2.62 9.34
N SER A 166 1.40 3.79 9.07
CA SER A 166 2.05 4.63 10.08
C SER A 166 1.04 5.29 10.99
N ALA A 167 1.24 5.19 12.30
CA ALA A 167 0.46 5.92 13.29
C ALA A 167 0.96 7.36 13.48
N ALA A 168 0.06 8.27 13.86
CA ALA A 168 0.42 9.59 14.35
C ALA A 168 0.57 9.60 15.88
N SER A 169 -0.24 8.78 16.58
CA SER A 169 -0.19 8.52 18.03
C SER A 169 -0.85 7.17 18.31
N ALA A 170 -0.94 6.76 19.57
CA ALA A 170 -1.58 5.50 19.94
C ALA A 170 -3.03 5.35 19.48
N ALA A 171 -3.74 6.47 19.29
CA ALA A 171 -5.15 6.50 18.89
C ALA A 171 -5.39 7.16 17.53
N GLN A 172 -4.35 7.62 16.84
CA GLN A 172 -4.49 8.38 15.58
C GLN A 172 -3.78 7.67 14.43
N GLU A 173 -4.56 7.30 13.44
CA GLU A 173 -4.09 6.75 12.17
C GLU A 173 -3.71 7.88 11.20
N ARG A 174 -2.72 7.63 10.35
CA ARG A 174 -2.34 8.56 9.27
C ARG A 174 -2.98 8.17 7.95
N TYR A 175 -3.32 9.17 7.15
CA TYR A 175 -3.88 8.98 5.81
C TYR A 175 -3.46 10.10 4.87
N VAL A 176 -3.50 9.81 3.57
CA VAL A 176 -3.31 10.80 2.52
C VAL A 176 -4.70 11.31 2.09
N VAL A 177 -4.87 12.63 2.09
CA VAL A 177 -6.12 13.26 1.66
C VAL A 177 -6.18 13.45 0.15
N THR A 178 -7.35 13.83 -0.38
CA THR A 178 -7.63 13.93 -1.82
C THR A 178 -6.75 14.93 -2.60
N ASN A 179 -6.00 15.78 -1.93
CA ASN A 179 -5.01 16.68 -2.54
C ASN A 179 -3.56 16.21 -2.33
N GLY A 180 -3.33 14.98 -1.84
CA GLY A 180 -2.01 14.39 -1.66
C GLY A 180 -1.25 14.82 -0.40
N LEU A 181 -1.87 15.58 0.51
CA LEU A 181 -1.29 15.97 1.79
C LEU A 181 -1.50 14.86 2.84
N LEU A 182 -0.62 14.84 3.84
CA LEU A 182 -0.73 13.98 5.01
C LEU A 182 -1.72 14.57 6.02
N SER A 183 -2.56 13.72 6.58
CA SER A 183 -3.45 14.04 7.70
C SER A 183 -3.49 12.89 8.71
N SER A 184 -4.15 13.09 9.83
CA SER A 184 -4.40 12.07 10.85
C SER A 184 -5.80 12.22 11.44
N SER A 185 -6.39 11.09 11.86
CA SER A 185 -7.72 11.05 12.50
C SER A 185 -7.79 9.90 13.51
N ASN A 186 -8.69 10.04 14.45
CA ASN A 186 -9.10 8.98 15.38
C ASN A 186 -10.14 8.08 14.71
#